data_baf2b967d2517414953dceada08a742d
#
_entry.id   baf2b967d2517414953dceada08a742d
#
_cell.length_a   1.000
_cell.length_b   1.000
_cell.length_c   1.000
_cell.angle_alpha   90.00
_cell.angle_beta   90.00
_cell.angle_gamma   90.00
#
_symmetry.space_group_name_H-M   'P 1'
#
loop_
_entity.id
_entity.type
_entity.pdbx_description
1 polymer ?
#
loop_
_entity_poly.entity_id
_entity_poly.type
_entity_poly.pdbx_seq_one_letter_code
_entity_poly.pdbx_strand_id
1 'polypeptide(L)'
;MIFAAWCACCAMSVAAQDCEISLIIAKAAQKEELPSQVQEILGNRLAAAVAGQGSVANSNFTPFFITAKTNTLYKETLSGPPVSTALTVQLTLYIGDAVGQKVFSTLTVDAKGVGTNINRAYINAFRAINGNNVKIQEFIREGKEKIISWYNSNYRQILVKAQKSASMHEYDAAL
;
A
#
# COMPACT_ATOMS: atom_id res chain seq x y z
N MET A 1 2.39 56.19 -39.54
CA MET A 1 1.53 55.04 -39.15
C MET A 1 2.43 53.89 -38.76
N ILE A 2 2.60 53.68 -37.47
CA ILE A 2 3.50 52.67 -36.90
C ILE A 2 2.59 51.60 -36.27
N PHE A 3 2.50 50.41 -36.91
CA PHE A 3 1.80 49.25 -36.36
C PHE A 3 2.75 48.50 -35.41
N ALA A 4 2.53 48.63 -34.12
CA ALA A 4 3.19 47.82 -33.14
C ALA A 4 2.43 46.47 -33.02
N ALA A 5 3.05 45.39 -33.51
CA ALA A 5 2.58 44.03 -33.34
C ALA A 5 2.88 43.54 -31.92
N TRP A 6 1.86 43.44 -31.09
CA TRP A 6 1.95 42.87 -29.74
C TRP A 6 1.93 41.34 -29.82
N CYS A 7 3.11 40.74 -29.74
CA CYS A 7 3.27 39.29 -29.66
C CYS A 7 2.93 38.86 -28.22
N ALA A 8 1.67 38.39 -28.00
CA ALA A 8 1.27 37.80 -26.74
C ALA A 8 1.86 36.37 -26.64
N CYS A 9 2.96 36.24 -25.94
CA CYS A 9 3.51 34.95 -25.52
C CYS A 9 2.55 34.30 -24.51
N CYS A 10 1.66 33.42 -24.97
CA CYS A 10 0.94 32.49 -24.13
C CYS A 10 1.96 31.51 -23.50
N ALA A 11 2.41 31.80 -22.32
CA ALA A 11 3.08 30.82 -21.46
C ALA A 11 2.06 29.76 -21.09
N MET A 12 2.01 28.65 -21.84
CA MET A 12 1.31 27.44 -21.41
C MET A 12 2.05 26.90 -20.19
N SER A 13 1.52 27.17 -19.01
CA SER A 13 1.89 26.44 -17.80
C SER A 13 1.51 24.99 -18.00
N VAL A 14 2.51 24.16 -18.32
CA VAL A 14 2.36 22.71 -18.25
C VAL A 14 2.11 22.40 -16.77
N ALA A 15 0.85 22.21 -16.39
CA ALA A 15 0.51 21.64 -15.11
C ALA A 15 1.19 20.28 -15.05
N ALA A 16 2.19 20.14 -14.20
CA ALA A 16 2.75 18.84 -13.89
C ALA A 16 1.57 17.99 -13.39
N GLN A 17 1.16 16.99 -14.16
CA GLN A 17 0.21 16.00 -13.69
C GLN A 17 0.88 15.33 -12.50
N ASP A 18 0.32 15.55 -11.30
CA ASP A 18 0.71 14.80 -10.12
C ASP A 18 0.51 13.32 -10.46
N CYS A 19 1.64 12.61 -10.57
CA CYS A 19 1.64 11.19 -10.89
C CYS A 19 1.14 10.45 -9.64
N GLU A 20 -0.19 10.32 -9.54
CA GLU A 20 -0.82 9.65 -8.40
C GLU A 20 -0.59 8.15 -8.49
N ILE A 21 0.20 7.62 -7.55
CA ILE A 21 0.43 6.18 -7.44
C ILE A 21 -0.74 5.53 -6.75
N SER A 22 -1.40 4.63 -7.49
CA SER A 22 -2.46 3.78 -6.96
C SER A 22 -1.87 2.49 -6.40
N LEU A 23 -2.40 2.04 -5.25
CA LEU A 23 -1.98 0.81 -4.57
C LEU A 23 -3.12 -0.20 -4.57
N ILE A 24 -2.84 -1.45 -4.96
CA ILE A 24 -3.76 -2.58 -4.77
C ILE A 24 -3.52 -3.23 -3.41
N ILE A 25 -4.57 -3.75 -2.81
CA ILE A 25 -4.48 -4.50 -1.56
C ILE A 25 -4.20 -5.96 -1.88
N ALA A 26 -2.98 -6.41 -1.60
CA ALA A 26 -2.58 -7.80 -1.82
C ALA A 26 -2.76 -8.61 -0.54
N LYS A 27 -3.25 -9.85 -0.69
CA LYS A 27 -3.28 -10.81 0.42
C LYS A 27 -1.87 -11.33 0.67
N ALA A 28 -1.32 -11.09 1.87
CA ALA A 28 -0.05 -11.71 2.26
C ALA A 28 -0.26 -13.16 2.67
N ALA A 29 0.71 -14.01 2.35
CA ALA A 29 0.81 -15.31 2.99
C ALA A 29 1.09 -15.10 4.49
N GLN A 30 0.12 -15.43 5.32
CA GLN A 30 0.22 -15.31 6.77
C GLN A 30 1.05 -16.48 7.32
N LYS A 31 1.84 -16.23 8.37
CA LYS A 31 2.58 -17.29 9.07
C LYS A 31 1.63 -18.21 9.86
N GLU A 32 0.55 -17.63 10.38
CA GLU A 32 -0.52 -18.32 11.08
C GLU A 32 -1.79 -18.23 10.24
N GLU A 33 -2.57 -19.32 10.18
CA GLU A 33 -3.88 -19.31 9.52
C GLU A 33 -4.85 -18.41 10.30
N LEU A 34 -5.07 -17.21 9.80
CA LEU A 34 -6.12 -16.34 10.29
C LEU A 34 -7.47 -16.81 9.75
N PRO A 35 -8.53 -16.82 10.56
CA PRO A 35 -9.89 -17.06 10.08
C PRO A 35 -10.23 -16.13 8.89
N SER A 36 -10.94 -16.64 7.89
CA SER A 36 -11.27 -15.90 6.66
C SER A 36 -11.92 -14.55 6.93
N GLN A 37 -12.84 -14.45 7.86
CA GLN A 37 -13.47 -13.21 8.29
C GLN A 37 -12.46 -12.18 8.84
N VAL A 38 -11.46 -12.65 9.57
CA VAL A 38 -10.40 -11.78 10.14
C VAL A 38 -9.49 -11.26 9.03
N GLN A 39 -9.16 -12.11 8.04
CA GLN A 39 -8.38 -11.70 6.87
C GLN A 39 -9.12 -10.65 6.03
N GLU A 40 -10.42 -10.84 5.82
CA GLU A 40 -11.26 -9.89 5.09
C GLU A 40 -11.29 -8.51 5.78
N ILE A 41 -11.47 -8.50 7.10
CA ILE A 41 -11.47 -7.26 7.88
C ILE A 41 -10.11 -6.56 7.82
N LEU A 42 -9.01 -7.31 7.86
CA LEU A 42 -7.67 -6.75 7.68
C LEU A 42 -7.53 -6.08 6.31
N GLY A 43 -7.96 -6.74 5.23
CA GLY A 43 -7.99 -6.19 3.89
C GLY A 43 -8.81 -4.90 3.79
N ASN A 44 -10.03 -4.91 4.35
CA ASN A 44 -10.91 -3.73 4.36
C ASN A 44 -10.32 -2.56 5.16
N ARG A 45 -9.60 -2.82 6.25
CA ARG A 45 -8.88 -1.79 7.00
C ARG A 45 -7.73 -1.17 6.21
N LEU A 46 -6.96 -1.99 5.50
CA LEU A 46 -5.91 -1.50 4.60
C LEU A 46 -6.51 -0.66 3.46
N ALA A 47 -7.61 -1.14 2.84
CA ALA A 47 -8.30 -0.41 1.80
C ALA A 47 -8.77 0.97 2.28
N ALA A 48 -9.38 1.03 3.47
CA ALA A 48 -9.82 2.29 4.06
C ALA A 48 -8.64 3.23 4.37
N ALA A 49 -7.49 2.71 4.82
CA ALA A 49 -6.31 3.52 5.08
C ALA A 49 -5.71 4.10 3.80
N VAL A 50 -5.68 3.32 2.71
CA VAL A 50 -5.21 3.76 1.39
C VAL A 50 -6.18 4.76 0.76
N ALA A 51 -7.50 4.50 0.87
CA ALA A 51 -8.54 5.40 0.35
C ALA A 51 -8.47 6.79 0.99
N GLY A 52 -8.18 6.86 2.29
CA GLY A 52 -7.99 8.12 2.99
C GLY A 52 -6.84 8.98 2.46
N GLN A 53 -5.95 8.39 1.66
CA GLN A 53 -4.84 9.07 0.97
C GLN A 53 -5.08 9.25 -0.55
N GLY A 54 -6.33 9.13 -1.00
CA GLY A 54 -6.70 9.33 -2.41
C GLY A 54 -6.23 8.24 -3.38
N SER A 55 -5.82 7.07 -2.92
CA SER A 55 -4.93 6.18 -3.69
C SER A 55 -5.44 4.77 -3.91
N VAL A 56 -6.75 4.55 -3.87
CA VAL A 56 -7.31 3.23 -4.22
C VAL A 56 -7.25 3.04 -5.72
N ALA A 57 -6.57 1.98 -6.16
CA ALA A 57 -6.62 1.58 -7.56
C ALA A 57 -8.03 1.10 -7.93
N ASN A 58 -8.68 1.81 -8.82
CA ASN A 58 -9.91 1.37 -9.47
C ASN A 58 -9.65 0.37 -10.61
N SER A 59 -8.39 0.03 -10.87
CA SER A 59 -7.99 -0.88 -11.95
C SER A 59 -6.90 -1.84 -11.46
N ASN A 60 -6.98 -3.10 -11.92
CA ASN A 60 -5.97 -4.14 -11.67
C ASN A 60 -4.66 -3.95 -12.46
N PHE A 61 -4.45 -2.77 -13.04
CA PHE A 61 -3.31 -2.48 -13.92
C PHE A 61 -2.11 -1.85 -13.21
N THR A 62 -2.16 -1.65 -11.89
CA THR A 62 -1.00 -1.17 -11.17
C THR A 62 -0.17 -2.33 -10.62
N PRO A 63 1.18 -2.30 -10.79
CA PRO A 63 2.06 -3.30 -10.19
C PRO A 63 2.28 -3.06 -8.69
N PHE A 64 1.87 -1.89 -8.19
CA PHE A 64 2.15 -1.50 -6.82
C PHE A 64 1.11 -2.03 -5.86
N PHE A 65 1.59 -2.61 -4.76
CA PHE A 65 0.71 -3.20 -3.75
C PHE A 65 1.02 -2.70 -2.35
N ILE A 66 0.00 -2.77 -1.51
CA ILE A 66 0.14 -2.74 -0.05
C ILE A 66 -0.39 -4.04 0.53
N THR A 67 0.31 -4.57 1.52
CA THR A 67 -0.09 -5.79 2.20
C THR A 67 0.27 -5.74 3.68
N ALA A 68 -0.35 -6.59 4.50
CA ALA A 68 -0.05 -6.72 5.91
C ALA A 68 0.18 -8.18 6.29
N LYS A 69 1.28 -8.43 6.99
CA LYS A 69 1.57 -9.70 7.64
C LYS A 69 1.32 -9.59 9.13
N THR A 70 0.64 -10.58 9.69
CA THR A 70 0.35 -10.67 11.12
C THR A 70 1.23 -11.71 11.79
N ASN A 71 1.67 -11.41 13.00
CA ASN A 71 2.36 -12.35 13.88
C ASN A 71 1.80 -12.18 15.28
N THR A 72 1.22 -13.24 15.85
CA THR A 72 0.68 -13.21 17.21
C THR A 72 1.83 -13.38 18.19
N LEU A 73 2.11 -12.32 18.95
CA LEU A 73 3.18 -12.31 19.96
C LEU A 73 2.72 -12.92 21.27
N TYR A 74 1.46 -12.67 21.64
CA TYR A 74 0.91 -13.10 22.92
C TYR A 74 -0.59 -13.35 22.80
N LYS A 75 -1.08 -14.40 23.47
CA LYS A 75 -2.49 -14.77 23.53
C LYS A 75 -2.80 -15.35 24.90
N GLU A 76 -3.82 -14.84 25.55
CA GLU A 76 -4.28 -15.28 26.86
C GLU A 76 -5.80 -15.34 26.93
N THR A 77 -6.32 -16.29 27.70
CA THR A 77 -7.74 -16.35 28.04
C THR A 77 -7.93 -15.75 29.41
N LEU A 78 -8.71 -14.67 29.47
CA LEU A 78 -9.04 -13.99 30.72
C LEU A 78 -10.27 -14.66 31.35
N SER A 79 -10.09 -15.16 32.54
CA SER A 79 -11.19 -15.72 33.33
C SER A 79 -12.07 -14.60 33.90
N GLY A 80 -13.39 -14.71 33.67
CA GLY A 80 -14.38 -13.75 34.16
C GLY A 80 -15.73 -13.94 33.45
N PRO A 81 -16.82 -13.38 34.00
CA PRO A 81 -18.09 -13.30 33.29
C PRO A 81 -18.18 -11.97 32.47
N PRO A 82 -18.09 -11.99 31.12
CA PRO A 82 -17.83 -13.12 30.25
C PRO A 82 -16.35 -13.47 30.10
N VAL A 83 -16.02 -14.74 29.84
CA VAL A 83 -14.69 -15.18 29.44
C VAL A 83 -14.26 -14.40 28.20
N SER A 84 -13.04 -13.89 28.20
CA SER A 84 -12.52 -13.05 27.12
C SER A 84 -11.14 -13.54 26.67
N THR A 85 -10.78 -13.29 25.42
CA THR A 85 -9.45 -13.55 24.87
C THR A 85 -8.72 -12.20 24.69
N ALA A 86 -7.54 -12.07 25.29
CA ALA A 86 -6.62 -10.97 25.03
C ALA A 86 -5.48 -11.46 24.13
N LEU A 87 -5.07 -10.62 23.19
CA LEU A 87 -3.92 -10.90 22.33
C LEU A 87 -3.13 -9.64 22.02
N THR A 88 -1.86 -9.84 21.76
CA THR A 88 -0.96 -8.82 21.19
C THR A 88 -0.48 -9.33 19.82
N VAL A 89 -0.72 -8.55 18.80
CA VAL A 89 -0.37 -8.86 17.41
C VAL A 89 0.63 -7.83 16.89
N GLN A 90 1.67 -8.31 16.27
CA GLN A 90 2.57 -7.48 15.47
C GLN A 90 2.07 -7.48 14.03
N LEU A 91 1.77 -6.28 13.51
CA LEU A 91 1.33 -6.04 12.15
C LEU A 91 2.48 -5.43 11.37
N THR A 92 2.99 -6.14 10.38
CA THR A 92 4.02 -5.61 9.49
C THR A 92 3.39 -5.30 8.14
N LEU A 93 3.36 -4.00 7.80
CA LEU A 93 2.85 -3.48 6.55
C LEU A 93 3.98 -3.37 5.54
N TYR A 94 3.71 -3.69 4.29
CA TYR A 94 4.66 -3.61 3.19
C TYR A 94 4.03 -2.85 2.02
N ILE A 95 4.79 -1.96 1.41
CA ILE A 95 4.49 -1.36 0.11
C ILE A 95 5.56 -1.80 -0.86
N GLY A 96 5.14 -2.34 -2.01
CA GLY A 96 6.07 -2.90 -2.99
C GLY A 96 5.53 -2.89 -4.40
N ASP A 97 6.37 -3.43 -5.29
CA ASP A 97 6.12 -3.66 -6.70
C ASP A 97 6.14 -5.17 -6.94
N ALA A 98 5.02 -5.70 -7.44
CA ALA A 98 4.85 -7.13 -7.70
C ALA A 98 5.66 -7.59 -8.94
N VAL A 99 5.78 -6.73 -9.95
CA VAL A 99 6.51 -7.02 -11.19
C VAL A 99 8.02 -6.93 -10.95
N GLY A 100 8.47 -5.84 -10.32
CA GLY A 100 9.86 -5.64 -9.95
C GLY A 100 10.31 -6.46 -8.75
N GLN A 101 9.42 -7.20 -8.09
CA GLN A 101 9.67 -8.00 -6.87
C GLN A 101 10.43 -7.20 -5.80
N LYS A 102 10.06 -5.93 -5.62
CA LYS A 102 10.75 -5.00 -4.74
C LYS A 102 9.83 -4.45 -3.66
N VAL A 103 10.33 -4.40 -2.43
CA VAL A 103 9.68 -3.70 -1.31
C VAL A 103 10.32 -2.32 -1.16
N PHE A 104 9.50 -1.27 -1.16
CA PHE A 104 9.92 0.12 -1.03
C PHE A 104 9.80 0.65 0.40
N SER A 105 8.80 0.19 1.14
CA SER A 105 8.60 0.64 2.52
C SER A 105 8.04 -0.48 3.38
N THR A 106 8.42 -0.47 4.65
CA THR A 106 7.95 -1.41 5.66
C THR A 106 7.65 -0.65 6.95
N LEU A 107 6.51 -0.93 7.56
CA LEU A 107 6.12 -0.38 8.86
C LEU A 107 5.65 -1.52 9.76
N THR A 108 6.18 -1.59 10.97
CA THR A 108 5.73 -2.55 11.99
C THR A 108 4.98 -1.81 13.08
N VAL A 109 3.80 -2.31 13.43
CA VAL A 109 2.92 -1.76 14.46
C VAL A 109 2.48 -2.90 15.38
N ASP A 110 2.68 -2.73 16.66
CA ASP A 110 2.12 -3.64 17.66
C ASP A 110 0.72 -3.19 18.04
N ALA A 111 -0.21 -4.13 18.03
CA ALA A 111 -1.61 -3.88 18.33
C ALA A 111 -2.14 -4.87 19.36
N LYS A 112 -2.95 -4.36 20.28
CA LYS A 112 -3.60 -5.18 21.32
C LYS A 112 -5.09 -5.27 21.03
N GLY A 113 -5.65 -6.45 21.27
CA GLY A 113 -7.08 -6.66 21.13
C GLY A 113 -7.62 -7.58 22.21
N VAL A 114 -8.80 -7.26 22.69
CA VAL A 114 -9.56 -8.09 23.66
C VAL A 114 -10.94 -8.32 23.06
N GLY A 115 -11.43 -9.55 23.15
CA GLY A 115 -12.74 -9.91 22.65
C GLY A 115 -13.30 -11.13 23.34
N THR A 116 -14.61 -11.34 23.23
CA THR A 116 -15.31 -12.52 23.78
C THR A 116 -14.92 -13.83 23.08
N ASN A 117 -14.21 -13.74 21.96
CA ASN A 117 -13.59 -14.84 21.25
C ASN A 117 -12.37 -14.35 20.48
N ILE A 118 -11.59 -15.29 19.93
CA ILE A 118 -10.33 -14.99 19.24
C ILE A 118 -10.54 -14.07 18.02
N ASN A 119 -11.60 -14.27 17.24
CA ASN A 119 -11.88 -13.46 16.06
C ASN A 119 -12.14 -11.99 16.45
N ARG A 120 -12.95 -11.75 17.48
CA ARG A 120 -13.22 -10.41 17.99
C ARG A 120 -11.96 -9.76 18.56
N ALA A 121 -11.09 -10.52 19.20
CA ALA A 121 -9.82 -10.01 19.71
C ALA A 121 -8.92 -9.53 18.54
N TYR A 122 -8.78 -10.30 17.45
CA TYR A 122 -8.07 -9.86 16.24
C TYR A 122 -8.69 -8.61 15.60
N ILE A 123 -10.03 -8.60 15.44
CA ILE A 123 -10.75 -7.47 14.85
C ILE A 123 -10.50 -6.18 15.66
N ASN A 124 -10.48 -6.29 16.99
CA ASN A 124 -10.20 -5.16 17.86
C ASN A 124 -8.73 -4.72 17.79
N ALA A 125 -7.77 -5.65 17.68
CA ALA A 125 -6.37 -5.32 17.44
C ALA A 125 -6.19 -4.58 16.10
N PHE A 126 -6.87 -5.01 15.04
CA PHE A 126 -6.76 -4.39 13.71
C PHE A 126 -7.34 -2.97 13.63
N ARG A 127 -8.01 -2.47 14.67
CA ARG A 127 -8.39 -1.05 14.77
C ARG A 127 -7.18 -0.11 14.81
N ALA A 128 -6.00 -0.62 15.14
CA ALA A 128 -4.75 0.14 15.01
C ALA A 128 -4.46 0.54 13.56
N ILE A 129 -4.96 -0.25 12.58
CA ILE A 129 -4.90 0.11 11.16
C ILE A 129 -6.13 0.97 10.83
N ASN A 130 -5.95 2.27 10.79
CA ASN A 130 -6.99 3.21 10.36
C ASN A 130 -6.37 4.39 9.62
N GLY A 131 -7.17 5.01 8.75
CA GLY A 131 -6.74 6.14 7.92
C GLY A 131 -6.37 7.40 8.69
N ASN A 132 -6.76 7.51 9.95
CA ASN A 132 -6.45 8.67 10.80
C ASN A 132 -5.14 8.48 11.59
N ASN A 133 -4.51 7.30 11.52
CA ASN A 133 -3.24 7.05 12.19
C ASN A 133 -2.11 7.70 11.41
N VAL A 134 -1.51 8.74 11.98
CA VAL A 134 -0.44 9.54 11.36
C VAL A 134 0.72 8.67 10.87
N LYS A 135 1.13 7.65 11.64
CA LYS A 135 2.22 6.74 11.23
C LYS A 135 1.88 5.95 9.97
N ILE A 136 0.61 5.55 9.82
CA ILE A 136 0.15 4.82 8.64
C ILE A 136 0.05 5.77 7.45
N GLN A 137 -0.42 6.99 7.64
CA GLN A 137 -0.46 8.02 6.60
C GLN A 137 0.95 8.34 6.09
N GLU A 138 1.90 8.59 6.99
CA GLU A 138 3.30 8.81 6.64
C GLU A 138 3.90 7.62 5.90
N PHE A 139 3.67 6.42 6.38
CA PHE A 139 4.15 5.19 5.73
C PHE A 139 3.65 5.07 4.28
N ILE A 140 2.37 5.35 4.03
CA ILE A 140 1.79 5.31 2.68
C ILE A 140 2.41 6.41 1.81
N ARG A 141 2.50 7.64 2.31
CA ARG A 141 3.10 8.78 1.60
C ARG A 141 4.57 8.51 1.24
N GLU A 142 5.39 8.13 2.22
CA GLU A 142 6.80 7.80 2.00
C GLU A 142 6.98 6.61 1.05
N GLY A 143 6.11 5.61 1.13
CA GLY A 143 6.14 4.47 0.23
C GLY A 143 5.96 4.88 -1.23
N LYS A 144 4.99 5.77 -1.50
CA LYS A 144 4.75 6.34 -2.82
C LYS A 144 5.93 7.18 -3.32
N GLU A 145 6.47 8.06 -2.46
CA GLU A 145 7.63 8.88 -2.79
C GLU A 145 8.85 8.04 -3.16
N LYS A 146 9.10 6.94 -2.43
CA LYS A 146 10.18 6.00 -2.72
C LYS A 146 9.97 5.27 -4.05
N ILE A 147 8.72 4.90 -4.40
CA ILE A 147 8.38 4.34 -5.71
C ILE A 147 8.74 5.34 -6.81
N ILE A 148 8.21 6.58 -6.73
CA ILE A 148 8.46 7.64 -7.72
C ILE A 148 9.96 7.89 -7.88
N SER A 149 10.67 8.07 -6.79
CA SER A 149 12.12 8.33 -6.79
C SER A 149 12.91 7.20 -7.45
N TRP A 150 12.54 5.94 -7.15
CA TRP A 150 13.21 4.79 -7.75
C TRP A 150 12.98 4.69 -9.26
N TYR A 151 11.73 4.85 -9.71
CA TYR A 151 11.40 4.81 -11.14
C TYR A 151 12.05 5.96 -11.89
N ASN A 152 12.07 7.18 -11.32
CA ASN A 152 12.75 8.34 -11.91
C ASN A 152 14.27 8.13 -12.03
N SER A 153 14.88 7.41 -11.09
CA SER A 153 16.31 7.12 -11.13
C SER A 153 16.68 5.98 -12.09
N ASN A 154 15.74 5.07 -12.37
CA ASN A 154 16.00 3.84 -13.13
C ASN A 154 15.28 3.78 -14.49
N TYR A 155 14.53 4.81 -14.89
CA TYR A 155 13.67 4.78 -16.10
C TYR A 155 14.45 4.42 -17.37
N ARG A 156 15.70 4.90 -17.53
CA ARG A 156 16.52 4.60 -18.71
C ARG A 156 16.82 3.11 -18.82
N GLN A 157 17.17 2.47 -17.71
CA GLN A 157 17.47 1.03 -17.68
C GLN A 157 16.22 0.20 -17.96
N ILE A 158 15.06 0.63 -17.43
CA ILE A 158 13.77 -0.01 -17.66
C ILE A 158 13.41 0.07 -19.14
N LEU A 159 13.55 1.25 -19.77
CA LEU A 159 13.29 1.42 -21.21
C LEU A 159 14.20 0.56 -22.09
N VAL A 160 15.51 0.51 -21.78
CA VAL A 160 16.45 -0.32 -22.55
C VAL A 160 16.09 -1.81 -22.41
N LYS A 161 15.71 -2.26 -21.21
CA LYS A 161 15.26 -3.64 -20.97
C LYS A 161 13.98 -3.96 -21.75
N ALA A 162 12.98 -3.08 -21.68
CA ALA A 162 11.73 -3.24 -22.41
C ALA A 162 11.95 -3.27 -23.94
N GLN A 163 12.77 -2.37 -24.49
CA GLN A 163 13.13 -2.36 -25.92
C GLN A 163 13.83 -3.66 -26.35
N LYS A 164 14.72 -4.17 -25.50
CA LYS A 164 15.39 -5.44 -25.77
C LYS A 164 14.41 -6.61 -25.79
N SER A 165 13.53 -6.73 -24.80
CA SER A 165 12.50 -7.78 -24.77
C SER A 165 11.55 -7.67 -25.97
N ALA A 166 11.13 -6.46 -26.35
CA ALA A 166 10.30 -6.25 -27.54
C ALA A 166 11.02 -6.67 -28.82
N SER A 167 12.34 -6.39 -28.95
CA SER A 167 13.12 -6.82 -30.14
C SER A 167 13.30 -8.33 -30.22
N MET A 168 13.19 -9.03 -29.09
CA MET A 168 13.23 -10.49 -29.00
C MET A 168 11.84 -11.14 -29.13
N HIS A 169 10.79 -10.35 -29.41
CA HIS A 169 9.38 -10.78 -29.45
C HIS A 169 8.85 -11.34 -28.12
N GLU A 170 9.49 -11.03 -27.02
CA GLU A 170 9.06 -11.36 -25.65
C GLU A 170 8.16 -10.23 -25.12
N TYR A 171 6.98 -10.07 -25.73
CA TYR A 171 6.10 -8.92 -25.46
C TYR A 171 5.59 -8.88 -24.02
N ASP A 172 5.33 -10.05 -23.40
CA ASP A 172 4.90 -10.14 -22.00
C ASP A 172 5.98 -9.68 -21.01
N ALA A 173 7.26 -9.76 -21.40
CA ALA A 173 8.38 -9.28 -20.59
C ALA A 173 8.76 -7.81 -20.89
N ALA A 174 8.20 -7.23 -21.95
CA ALA A 174 8.43 -5.84 -22.35
C ALA A 174 7.42 -4.87 -21.70
N LEU A 175 6.28 -5.37 -21.25
CA LEU A 175 5.23 -4.64 -20.54
C LEU A 175 5.53 -4.61 -19.05
#